data_6820238f5628a641c3bfaa47d904536e
#
_entry.id   6820238f5628a641c3bfaa47d904536e
#
_cell.length_a   1.000
_cell.length_b   1.000
_cell.length_c   1.000
_cell.angle_alpha   90.00
_cell.angle_beta   90.00
_cell.angle_gamma   90.00
#
_symmetry.space_group_name_H-M   'P 1'
#
loop_
_entity.id
_entity.type
_entity.pdbx_description
1 polymer ?
#
loop_
_entity_poly.entity_id
_entity_poly.type
_entity_poly.pdbx_seq_one_letter_code
_entity_poly.pdbx_strand_id
1 'polypeptide(L)'
;MQTVLKIIKMWLPLAIATAGLCALVYLTVQQSLRMGANDPQIQMAEDAASMLNAGAGVESVVPANKVEIADSVAPFVIVFDDTGKVLASSATLHGTVPAYPAGVLDYVRKKGQDQVTWQPEAGVRMATVVEPYKHGFVMAGRSLAEVEKRETQVESLSGLALLAIWAATLIVIVLGELVGRQKRA
;
A
#
# COMPACT_ATOMS: atom_id res chain seq x y z
N MET A 1 46.08 -9.96 -10.84
CA MET A 1 45.53 -8.61 -10.56
C MET A 1 44.82 -8.00 -11.79
N GLN A 2 45.46 -7.95 -12.98
CA GLN A 2 44.89 -7.36 -14.20
C GLN A 2 43.59 -8.02 -14.69
N THR A 3 43.46 -9.34 -14.59
CA THR A 3 42.26 -10.09 -15.01
C THR A 3 41.04 -9.76 -14.15
N VAL A 4 41.22 -9.73 -12.82
CA VAL A 4 40.13 -9.41 -11.89
C VAL A 4 39.62 -7.97 -12.17
N LEU A 5 40.55 -7.04 -12.37
CA LEU A 5 40.20 -5.65 -12.68
C LEU A 5 39.42 -5.54 -14.01
N LYS A 6 39.78 -6.35 -15.02
CA LYS A 6 39.08 -6.43 -16.29
C LYS A 6 37.64 -6.97 -16.13
N ILE A 7 37.48 -8.06 -15.37
CA ILE A 7 36.15 -8.64 -15.09
C ILE A 7 35.29 -7.61 -14.37
N ILE A 8 35.80 -6.95 -13.34
CA ILE A 8 35.07 -5.92 -12.61
C ILE A 8 34.65 -4.76 -13.53
N LYS A 9 35.54 -4.27 -14.38
CA LYS A 9 35.23 -3.16 -15.32
C LYS A 9 34.14 -3.55 -16.32
N MET A 10 34.05 -4.81 -16.71
CA MET A 10 33.00 -5.29 -17.63
C MET A 10 31.69 -5.57 -16.92
N TRP A 11 31.74 -6.09 -15.68
CA TRP A 11 30.55 -6.48 -14.93
C TRP A 11 29.86 -5.32 -14.24
N LEU A 12 30.63 -4.36 -13.70
CA LEU A 12 30.09 -3.26 -12.90
C LEU A 12 29.06 -2.39 -13.62
N PRO A 13 29.27 -1.96 -14.89
CA PRO A 13 28.24 -1.21 -15.61
C PRO A 13 26.94 -1.98 -15.82
N LEU A 14 27.03 -3.30 -16.08
CA LEU A 14 25.86 -4.18 -16.24
C LEU A 14 25.13 -4.34 -14.89
N ALA A 15 25.90 -4.50 -13.80
CA ALA A 15 25.33 -4.61 -12.47
C ALA A 15 24.60 -3.34 -12.04
N ILE A 16 25.16 -2.16 -12.34
CA ILE A 16 24.52 -0.88 -12.06
C ILE A 16 23.26 -0.70 -12.91
N ALA A 17 23.33 -0.98 -14.22
CA ALA A 17 22.18 -0.87 -15.11
C ALA A 17 21.02 -1.79 -14.69
N THR A 18 21.31 -3.05 -14.39
CA THR A 18 20.30 -4.01 -13.93
C THR A 18 19.72 -3.64 -12.57
N ALA A 19 20.54 -3.15 -11.63
CA ALA A 19 20.05 -2.64 -10.35
C ALA A 19 19.10 -1.45 -10.55
N GLY A 20 19.44 -0.50 -11.43
CA GLY A 20 18.59 0.64 -11.75
C GLY A 20 17.24 0.23 -12.36
N LEU A 21 17.24 -0.74 -13.27
CA LEU A 21 16.01 -1.28 -13.85
C LEU A 21 15.15 -2.00 -12.80
N CYS A 22 15.74 -2.85 -11.98
CA CYS A 22 15.02 -3.54 -10.90
C CYS A 22 14.43 -2.53 -9.89
N ALA A 23 15.19 -1.50 -9.52
CA ALA A 23 14.71 -0.45 -8.64
C ALA A 23 13.54 0.32 -9.26
N LEU A 24 13.62 0.66 -10.54
CA LEU A 24 12.53 1.35 -11.25
C LEU A 24 11.26 0.50 -11.27
N VAL A 25 11.36 -0.78 -11.62
CA VAL A 25 10.22 -1.71 -11.62
C VAL A 25 9.63 -1.84 -10.22
N TYR A 26 10.48 -2.04 -9.20
CA TYR A 26 10.05 -2.14 -7.81
C TYR A 26 9.28 -0.89 -7.35
N LEU A 27 9.85 0.29 -7.58
CA LEU A 27 9.22 1.57 -7.20
C LEU A 27 7.89 1.79 -7.93
N THR A 28 7.81 1.43 -9.22
CA THR A 28 6.57 1.56 -10.00
C THR A 28 5.48 0.63 -9.47
N VAL A 29 5.81 -0.62 -9.18
CA VAL A 29 4.86 -1.60 -8.63
C VAL A 29 4.42 -1.17 -7.22
N GLN A 30 5.36 -0.76 -6.37
CA GLN A 30 5.06 -0.29 -5.02
C GLN A 30 4.11 0.93 -5.06
N GLN A 31 4.38 1.90 -5.92
CA GLN A 31 3.52 3.08 -6.08
C GLN A 31 2.12 2.69 -6.57
N SER A 32 2.03 1.77 -7.54
CA SER A 32 0.75 1.27 -8.06
C SER A 32 -0.07 0.55 -7.00
N LEU A 33 0.56 -0.30 -6.18
CA LEU A 33 -0.11 -1.01 -5.08
C LEU A 33 -0.65 -0.04 -4.03
N ARG A 34 0.10 1.00 -3.69
CA ARG A 34 -0.31 2.01 -2.70
C ARG A 34 -1.45 2.90 -3.22
N MET A 35 -1.39 3.33 -4.47
CA MET A 35 -2.48 4.13 -5.06
C MET A 35 -3.77 3.31 -5.16
N GLY A 36 -3.71 2.08 -5.68
CA GLY A 36 -4.87 1.21 -5.80
C GLY A 36 -5.44 0.72 -4.46
N ALA A 37 -4.72 0.88 -3.35
CA ALA A 37 -5.21 0.51 -2.03
C ALA A 37 -6.38 1.39 -1.56
N ASN A 38 -6.46 2.64 -2.01
CA ASN A 38 -7.49 3.60 -1.59
C ASN A 38 -8.73 3.63 -2.50
N ASP A 39 -8.62 3.21 -3.77
CA ASP A 39 -9.70 3.34 -4.75
C ASP A 39 -11.05 2.76 -4.29
N PRO A 40 -11.12 1.53 -3.72
CA PRO A 40 -12.40 0.99 -3.24
C PRO A 40 -12.99 1.80 -2.07
N GLN A 41 -12.14 2.33 -1.17
CA GLN A 41 -12.57 3.11 -0.02
C GLN A 41 -13.07 4.51 -0.43
N ILE A 42 -12.46 5.10 -1.47
CA ILE A 42 -12.94 6.35 -2.07
C ILE A 42 -14.37 6.17 -2.55
N GLN A 43 -14.61 5.17 -3.41
CA GLN A 43 -15.95 4.88 -3.93
C GLN A 43 -16.96 4.60 -2.81
N MET A 44 -16.58 3.78 -1.81
CA MET A 44 -17.48 3.48 -0.69
C MET A 44 -17.82 4.74 0.13
N ALA A 45 -16.86 5.62 0.38
CA ALA A 45 -17.11 6.85 1.15
C ALA A 45 -17.97 7.83 0.37
N GLU A 46 -17.68 8.02 -0.93
CA GLU A 46 -18.44 8.91 -1.83
C GLU A 46 -19.88 8.43 -2.02
N ASP A 47 -20.08 7.13 -2.27
CA ASP A 47 -21.42 6.53 -2.43
C ASP A 47 -22.23 6.68 -1.14
N ALA A 48 -21.64 6.36 0.01
CA ALA A 48 -22.31 6.50 1.30
C ALA A 48 -22.64 7.98 1.62
N ALA A 49 -21.72 8.91 1.37
CA ALA A 49 -21.97 10.34 1.56
C ALA A 49 -23.07 10.85 0.61
N SER A 50 -23.08 10.40 -0.64
CA SER A 50 -24.12 10.74 -1.62
C SER A 50 -25.50 10.24 -1.18
N MET A 51 -25.60 8.98 -0.72
CA MET A 51 -26.85 8.42 -0.19
C MET A 51 -27.37 9.19 1.03
N LEU A 52 -26.47 9.54 1.98
CA LEU A 52 -26.83 10.34 3.15
C LEU A 52 -27.28 11.74 2.75
N ASN A 53 -26.64 12.38 1.78
CA ASN A 53 -27.04 13.67 1.23
C ASN A 53 -28.40 13.63 0.49
N ALA A 54 -28.77 12.47 -0.05
CA ALA A 54 -30.07 12.20 -0.65
C ALA A 54 -31.17 11.87 0.39
N GLY A 55 -30.82 11.79 1.69
CA GLY A 55 -31.76 11.55 2.78
C GLY A 55 -31.86 10.09 3.22
N ALA A 56 -30.94 9.23 2.83
CA ALA A 56 -30.88 7.87 3.34
C ALA A 56 -30.60 7.85 4.85
N GLY A 57 -31.12 6.86 5.55
CA GLY A 57 -30.82 6.66 6.96
C GLY A 57 -29.38 6.20 7.18
N VAL A 58 -28.77 6.61 8.30
CA VAL A 58 -27.37 6.27 8.62
C VAL A 58 -27.13 4.76 8.63
N GLU A 59 -28.07 4.00 9.16
CA GLU A 59 -27.96 2.53 9.23
C GLU A 59 -28.01 1.85 7.85
N SER A 60 -28.57 2.52 6.83
CA SER A 60 -28.66 1.95 5.48
C SER A 60 -27.37 2.01 4.67
N VAL A 61 -26.43 2.90 5.06
CA VAL A 61 -25.14 3.05 4.39
C VAL A 61 -24.01 2.30 5.12
N VAL A 62 -24.27 1.80 6.33
CA VAL A 62 -23.32 1.03 7.11
C VAL A 62 -23.60 -0.47 6.94
N PRO A 63 -22.63 -1.29 6.51
CA PRO A 63 -22.80 -2.74 6.43
C PRO A 63 -23.29 -3.34 7.76
N ALA A 64 -24.31 -4.22 7.70
CA ALA A 64 -24.87 -4.84 8.89
C ALA A 64 -23.87 -5.76 9.63
N ASN A 65 -22.99 -6.40 8.86
CA ASN A 65 -21.94 -7.26 9.42
C ASN A 65 -20.86 -6.41 10.09
N LYS A 66 -20.58 -6.69 11.36
CA LYS A 66 -19.47 -6.08 12.08
C LYS A 66 -18.14 -6.66 11.60
N VAL A 67 -17.14 -5.82 11.49
CA VAL A 67 -15.78 -6.15 11.04
C VAL A 67 -14.84 -5.89 12.20
N GLU A 68 -14.24 -6.96 12.76
CA GLU A 68 -13.17 -6.83 13.74
C GLU A 68 -11.88 -6.45 12.97
N ILE A 69 -11.49 -5.16 13.05
CA ILE A 69 -10.45 -4.60 12.18
C ILE A 69 -9.05 -5.11 12.52
N ALA A 70 -8.84 -5.68 13.71
CA ALA A 70 -7.57 -6.32 14.06
C ALA A 70 -7.31 -7.59 13.23
N ASP A 71 -8.37 -8.36 12.92
CA ASP A 71 -8.25 -9.70 12.34
C ASP A 71 -8.78 -9.79 10.91
N SER A 72 -9.58 -8.80 10.46
CA SER A 72 -10.28 -8.85 9.19
C SER A 72 -9.67 -7.93 8.13
N VAL A 73 -9.65 -8.41 6.90
CA VAL A 73 -9.31 -7.60 5.71
C VAL A 73 -10.55 -7.03 5.01
N ALA A 74 -11.75 -7.31 5.53
CA ALA A 74 -12.99 -6.80 4.96
C ALA A 74 -13.08 -5.27 5.10
N PRO A 75 -13.68 -4.58 4.13
CA PRO A 75 -13.92 -3.14 4.23
C PRO A 75 -14.99 -2.83 5.28
N PHE A 76 -14.90 -1.65 5.86
CA PHE A 76 -15.83 -1.17 6.87
C PHE A 76 -16.20 0.30 6.64
N VAL A 77 -17.31 0.72 7.22
CA VAL A 77 -17.79 2.11 7.18
C VAL A 77 -18.11 2.56 8.61
N ILE A 78 -17.72 3.82 8.91
CA ILE A 78 -18.14 4.53 10.12
C ILE A 78 -18.75 5.86 9.70
N VAL A 79 -19.90 6.19 10.27
CA VAL A 79 -20.57 7.49 10.05
C VAL A 79 -20.48 8.31 11.33
N PHE A 80 -20.06 9.55 11.17
CA PHE A 80 -19.94 10.54 12.24
C PHE A 80 -20.90 11.69 12.02
N ASP A 81 -21.34 12.32 13.10
CA ASP A 81 -21.97 13.62 13.02
C ASP A 81 -20.93 14.76 12.80
N ASP A 82 -21.39 15.99 12.71
CA ASP A 82 -20.54 17.17 12.51
C ASP A 82 -19.66 17.51 13.73
N THR A 83 -19.93 16.92 14.89
CA THR A 83 -19.07 17.02 16.10
C THR A 83 -17.99 15.95 16.15
N GLY A 84 -18.04 14.95 15.23
CA GLY A 84 -17.15 13.79 15.21
C GLY A 84 -17.61 12.64 16.11
N LYS A 85 -18.84 12.69 16.62
CA LYS A 85 -19.43 11.57 17.35
C LYS A 85 -19.89 10.48 16.39
N VAL A 86 -19.59 9.22 16.69
CA VAL A 86 -20.04 8.08 15.89
C VAL A 86 -21.56 7.96 15.96
N LEU A 87 -22.21 7.93 14.81
CA LEU A 87 -23.63 7.64 14.64
C LEU A 87 -23.89 6.18 14.37
N ALA A 88 -23.08 5.56 13.48
CA ALA A 88 -23.11 4.13 13.18
C ALA A 88 -21.74 3.66 12.72
N SER A 89 -21.44 2.38 12.95
CA SER A 89 -20.16 1.77 12.57
C SER A 89 -20.34 0.30 12.24
N SER A 90 -19.73 -0.17 11.15
CA SER A 90 -19.49 -1.61 10.96
C SER A 90 -18.15 -2.07 11.52
N ALA A 91 -17.23 -1.15 11.85
CA ALA A 91 -15.94 -1.48 12.44
C ALA A 91 -16.02 -1.71 13.95
N THR A 92 -15.31 -2.72 14.43
CA THR A 92 -15.01 -2.96 15.85
C THR A 92 -13.51 -3.22 16.01
N LEU A 93 -13.00 -2.84 17.16
CA LEU A 93 -11.65 -3.18 17.64
C LEU A 93 -11.81 -3.70 19.07
N HIS A 94 -11.50 -4.98 19.27
CA HIS A 94 -11.73 -5.68 20.53
C HIS A 94 -13.19 -5.51 21.04
N GLY A 95 -14.14 -5.62 20.09
CA GLY A 95 -15.56 -5.54 20.38
C GLY A 95 -16.12 -4.14 20.62
N THR A 96 -15.30 -3.08 20.56
CA THR A 96 -15.73 -1.69 20.71
C THR A 96 -15.50 -0.90 19.42
N VAL A 97 -16.25 0.19 19.22
CA VAL A 97 -16.00 1.08 18.06
C VAL A 97 -14.72 1.88 18.33
N PRO A 98 -13.72 1.77 17.46
CA PRO A 98 -12.44 2.43 17.67
C PRO A 98 -12.56 3.96 17.51
N ALA A 99 -11.80 4.71 18.34
CA ALA A 99 -11.74 6.16 18.24
C ALA A 99 -10.96 6.58 16.98
N TYR A 100 -11.52 7.53 16.23
CA TYR A 100 -10.86 8.10 15.06
C TYR A 100 -10.26 9.49 15.39
N PRO A 101 -9.08 9.85 14.82
CA PRO A 101 -8.43 11.10 15.16
C PRO A 101 -9.28 12.33 14.74
N ALA A 102 -9.66 13.16 15.71
CA ALA A 102 -10.47 14.35 15.45
C ALA A 102 -9.81 15.34 14.48
N GLY A 103 -8.48 15.43 14.48
CA GLY A 103 -7.74 16.30 13.56
C GLY A 103 -7.94 15.97 12.08
N VAL A 104 -8.24 14.71 11.73
CA VAL A 104 -8.58 14.30 10.35
C VAL A 104 -9.95 14.85 9.96
N LEU A 105 -10.95 14.72 10.85
CA LEU A 105 -12.29 15.26 10.62
C LEU A 105 -12.27 16.79 10.48
N ASP A 106 -11.44 17.46 11.28
CA ASP A 106 -11.24 18.92 11.19
C ASP A 106 -10.56 19.34 9.87
N TYR A 107 -9.65 18.53 9.36
CA TYR A 107 -9.05 18.75 8.06
C TYR A 107 -10.08 18.59 6.93
N VAL A 108 -10.84 17.47 6.94
CA VAL A 108 -11.90 17.19 5.95
C VAL A 108 -12.96 18.29 5.93
N ARG A 109 -13.35 18.82 7.10
CA ARG A 109 -14.29 19.95 7.19
C ARG A 109 -13.81 21.19 6.42
N LYS A 110 -12.49 21.41 6.36
CA LYS A 110 -11.87 22.60 5.73
C LYS A 110 -11.48 22.38 4.29
N LYS A 111 -11.11 21.15 3.92
CA LYS A 111 -10.44 20.83 2.66
C LYS A 111 -11.22 19.88 1.77
N GLY A 112 -12.25 19.23 2.28
CA GLY A 112 -12.98 18.17 1.62
C GLY A 112 -12.40 16.79 1.96
N GLN A 113 -12.51 15.83 1.05
CA GLN A 113 -12.04 14.46 1.21
C GLN A 113 -10.57 14.38 1.67
N ASP A 114 -10.28 13.42 2.54
CA ASP A 114 -8.90 13.08 2.93
C ASP A 114 -8.67 11.58 2.95
N GLN A 115 -7.43 11.19 2.64
CA GLN A 115 -6.97 9.80 2.59
C GLN A 115 -5.85 9.61 3.61
N VAL A 116 -6.10 8.80 4.63
CA VAL A 116 -5.20 8.63 5.76
C VAL A 116 -4.88 7.17 6.04
N THR A 117 -3.61 6.88 6.27
CA THR A 117 -3.25 5.63 6.92
C THR A 117 -3.50 5.77 8.42
N TRP A 118 -4.54 5.10 8.89
CA TRP A 118 -4.92 5.10 10.29
C TRP A 118 -4.40 3.86 11.00
N GLN A 119 -3.80 4.05 12.16
CA GLN A 119 -3.28 2.96 12.99
C GLN A 119 -3.86 3.09 14.41
N PRO A 120 -5.02 2.45 14.68
CA PRO A 120 -5.65 2.52 16.00
C PRO A 120 -4.82 1.84 17.08
N GLU A 121 -4.05 0.80 16.74
CA GLU A 121 -3.11 0.14 17.63
C GLU A 121 -1.90 -0.43 16.86
N ALA A 122 -0.87 -0.86 17.58
CA ALA A 122 0.34 -1.41 16.97
C ALA A 122 0.01 -2.66 16.12
N GLY A 123 0.43 -2.66 14.85
CA GLY A 123 0.20 -3.75 13.89
C GLY A 123 -1.14 -3.69 13.16
N VAL A 124 -2.10 -2.86 13.57
CA VAL A 124 -3.40 -2.69 12.91
C VAL A 124 -3.37 -1.42 12.06
N ARG A 125 -3.08 -1.56 10.77
CA ARG A 125 -2.96 -0.44 9.83
C ARG A 125 -4.06 -0.47 8.78
N MET A 126 -4.78 0.65 8.66
CA MET A 126 -5.94 0.80 7.78
C MET A 126 -5.70 1.89 6.75
N ALA A 127 -6.01 1.63 5.50
CA ALA A 127 -6.26 2.66 4.52
C ALA A 127 -7.67 3.20 4.77
N THR A 128 -7.80 4.48 5.08
CA THR A 128 -9.08 5.13 5.34
C THR A 128 -9.27 6.35 4.46
N VAL A 129 -10.50 6.53 3.99
CA VAL A 129 -10.94 7.69 3.24
C VAL A 129 -12.10 8.30 4.00
N VAL A 130 -12.04 9.61 4.22
CA VAL A 130 -13.10 10.37 4.89
C VAL A 130 -13.71 11.36 3.91
N GLU A 131 -15.02 11.26 3.71
CA GLU A 131 -15.82 12.11 2.85
C GLU A 131 -16.82 12.91 3.68
N PRO A 132 -16.95 14.23 3.50
CA PRO A 132 -17.94 15.02 4.19
C PRO A 132 -19.34 14.84 3.58
N TYR A 133 -20.38 14.87 4.41
CA TYR A 133 -21.76 15.01 3.98
C TYR A 133 -22.46 16.13 4.77
N LYS A 134 -23.71 16.49 4.43
CA LYS A 134 -24.42 17.66 4.99
C LYS A 134 -24.42 17.76 6.53
N HIS A 135 -24.39 16.61 7.23
CA HIS A 135 -24.56 16.53 8.67
C HIS A 135 -23.39 15.83 9.37
N GLY A 136 -22.23 15.71 8.71
CA GLY A 136 -21.06 15.09 9.31
C GLY A 136 -20.11 14.46 8.30
N PHE A 137 -19.58 13.27 8.62
CA PHE A 137 -18.54 12.62 7.85
C PHE A 137 -18.83 11.13 7.69
N VAL A 138 -18.46 10.58 6.55
CA VAL A 138 -18.39 9.13 6.33
C VAL A 138 -16.92 8.74 6.21
N MET A 139 -16.51 7.73 6.93
CA MET A 139 -15.20 7.10 6.79
C MET A 139 -15.40 5.68 6.26
N ALA A 140 -14.79 5.37 5.13
CA ALA A 140 -14.61 4.01 4.65
C ALA A 140 -13.17 3.58 4.89
N GLY A 141 -12.97 2.32 5.31
CA GLY A 141 -11.63 1.82 5.61
C GLY A 141 -11.46 0.35 5.27
N ARG A 142 -10.20 -0.05 5.11
CA ARG A 142 -9.79 -1.44 4.87
C ARG A 142 -8.39 -1.69 5.42
N SER A 143 -8.13 -2.93 5.87
CA SER A 143 -6.80 -3.34 6.32
C SER A 143 -5.75 -3.25 5.20
N LEU A 144 -4.58 -2.72 5.53
CA LEU A 144 -3.41 -2.70 4.65
C LEU A 144 -2.60 -4.01 4.69
N ALA A 145 -2.95 -4.97 5.54
CA ALA A 145 -2.20 -6.20 5.74
C ALA A 145 -1.94 -6.98 4.43
N GLU A 146 -2.94 -7.06 3.53
CA GLU A 146 -2.74 -7.70 2.23
C GLU A 146 -1.81 -6.92 1.30
N VAL A 147 -1.91 -5.59 1.30
CA VAL A 147 -1.06 -4.71 0.48
C VAL A 147 0.39 -4.82 0.97
N GLU A 148 0.61 -4.76 2.27
CA GLU A 148 1.93 -4.90 2.90
C GLU A 148 2.54 -6.28 2.65
N LYS A 149 1.73 -7.35 2.69
CA LYS A 149 2.18 -8.71 2.34
C LYS A 149 2.61 -8.78 0.88
N ARG A 150 1.87 -8.16 -0.04
CA ARG A 150 2.23 -8.10 -1.46
C ARG A 150 3.48 -7.25 -1.69
N GLU A 151 3.61 -6.10 -1.02
CA GLU A 151 4.83 -5.28 -1.07
C GLU A 151 6.07 -6.09 -0.66
N THR A 152 6.02 -6.80 0.47
CA THR A 152 7.12 -7.66 0.95
C THR A 152 7.44 -8.79 -0.02
N GLN A 153 6.42 -9.39 -0.66
CA GLN A 153 6.62 -10.44 -1.65
C GLN A 153 7.31 -9.91 -2.92
N VAL A 154 6.90 -8.74 -3.41
CA VAL A 154 7.52 -8.10 -4.58
C VAL A 154 8.97 -7.70 -4.26
N GLU A 155 9.23 -7.19 -3.06
CA GLU A 155 10.58 -6.86 -2.59
C GLU A 155 11.49 -8.07 -2.61
N SER A 156 11.08 -9.18 -2.00
CA SER A 156 11.85 -10.42 -1.94
C SER A 156 12.10 -11.01 -3.32
N LEU A 157 11.08 -11.06 -4.19
CA LEU A 157 11.22 -11.58 -5.55
C LEU A 157 12.15 -10.71 -6.40
N SER A 158 12.05 -9.38 -6.29
CA SER A 158 12.91 -8.43 -7.00
C SER A 158 14.37 -8.56 -6.54
N GLY A 159 14.60 -8.72 -5.23
CA GLY A 159 15.93 -8.96 -4.68
C GLY A 159 16.55 -10.26 -5.16
N LEU A 160 15.79 -11.36 -5.14
CA LEU A 160 16.25 -12.67 -5.65
C LEU A 160 16.53 -12.63 -7.16
N ALA A 161 15.68 -11.99 -7.95
CA ALA A 161 15.89 -11.83 -9.39
C ALA A 161 17.17 -11.04 -9.68
N LEU A 162 17.41 -9.94 -8.96
CA LEU A 162 18.62 -9.14 -9.09
C LEU A 162 19.89 -9.95 -8.80
N LEU A 163 19.90 -10.69 -7.67
CA LEU A 163 21.03 -11.56 -7.32
C LEU A 163 21.28 -12.64 -8.38
N ALA A 164 20.23 -13.27 -8.90
CA ALA A 164 20.34 -14.29 -9.96
C ALA A 164 20.92 -13.68 -11.25
N ILE A 165 20.48 -12.49 -11.67
CA ILE A 165 21.00 -11.78 -12.84
C ILE A 165 22.49 -11.43 -12.64
N TRP A 166 22.86 -10.95 -11.46
CA TRP A 166 24.25 -10.60 -11.15
C TRP A 166 25.17 -11.85 -11.16
N ALA A 167 24.71 -12.96 -10.58
CA ALA A 167 25.45 -14.22 -10.63
C ALA A 167 25.60 -14.73 -12.06
N ALA A 168 24.52 -14.74 -12.84
CA ALA A 168 24.55 -15.19 -14.22
C ALA A 168 25.47 -14.33 -15.10
N THR A 169 25.37 -13.00 -15.01
CA THR A 169 26.24 -12.10 -15.78
C THR A 169 27.70 -12.23 -15.40
N LEU A 170 28.00 -12.41 -14.10
CA LEU A 170 29.36 -12.65 -13.65
C LEU A 170 29.93 -13.96 -14.21
N ILE A 171 29.14 -15.05 -14.17
CA ILE A 171 29.54 -16.36 -14.71
C ILE A 171 29.84 -16.24 -16.22
N VAL A 172 28.96 -15.59 -16.98
CA VAL A 172 29.17 -15.40 -18.44
C VAL A 172 30.45 -14.64 -18.73
N ILE A 173 30.73 -13.56 -18.00
CA ILE A 173 31.94 -12.76 -18.16
C ILE A 173 33.20 -13.58 -17.82
N VAL A 174 33.16 -14.33 -16.72
CA VAL A 174 34.29 -15.18 -16.30
C VAL A 174 34.56 -16.27 -17.33
N LEU A 175 33.53 -16.98 -17.79
CA LEU A 175 33.67 -18.02 -18.82
C LEU A 175 34.20 -17.44 -20.14
N GLY A 176 33.70 -16.28 -20.57
CA GLY A 176 34.17 -15.59 -21.76
C GLY A 176 35.66 -15.21 -21.67
N GLU A 177 36.11 -14.77 -20.50
CA GLU A 177 37.54 -14.45 -20.29
C GLU A 177 38.43 -15.70 -20.27
N LEU A 178 37.95 -16.83 -19.73
CA LEU A 178 38.68 -18.12 -19.72
C LEU A 178 38.85 -18.67 -21.16
N VAL A 179 37.76 -18.70 -21.94
CA VAL A 179 37.79 -19.14 -23.33
C VAL A 179 38.68 -18.24 -24.19
N GLY A 180 38.58 -16.92 -23.99
CA GLY A 180 39.43 -15.96 -24.71
C GLY A 180 40.93 -16.10 -24.43
N ARG A 181 41.30 -16.61 -23.25
CA ARG A 181 42.71 -16.91 -22.90
C ARG A 181 43.20 -18.19 -23.61
N GLN A 182 42.38 -19.25 -23.64
CA GLN A 182 42.76 -20.50 -24.31
C GLN A 182 43.03 -20.30 -25.81
N LYS A 183 42.37 -19.37 -26.48
CA LYS A 183 42.62 -19.07 -27.91
C LYS A 183 43.84 -18.21 -28.17
N ARG A 184 44.46 -17.63 -27.13
CA ARG A 184 45.66 -16.77 -27.24
C ARG A 184 46.95 -17.49 -26.78
N ALA A 185 46.85 -18.66 -26.16
CA ALA A 185 47.95 -19.53 -25.82
C ALA A 185 48.17 -20.56 -26.94
#